data_c171b0db818f336d183ff00f450fa712
#
_entry.id   c171b0db818f336d183ff00f450fa712
#
_cell.length_a   1.000
_cell.length_b   1.000
_cell.length_c   1.000
_cell.angle_alpha   90.00
_cell.angle_beta   90.00
_cell.angle_gamma   90.00
#
_symmetry.space_group_name_H-M   'P 1'
#
loop_
_entity.id
_entity.type
_entity.pdbx_description
1 polymer ?
#
loop_
_entity_poly.entity_id
_entity_poly.type
_entity_poly.pdbx_seq_one_letter_code
_entity_poly.pdbx_strand_id
1 'polypeptide(L)'
;MYKNIISLVIMACFLSCAGLPNATSSLSKNVIDEGDAMHQLNISLVHQLFDEKRERLNTFITNKYTPAIIKNYQSLLPQDVDYKEELPNIIGAIIPVINRKRDSLQDLLLKQQQQIVSNLNTNFISYAKATASLQNLINSAVKVKNAEENALSGINQLTGSKINFKQIEGKLDSILNKTGLGMDKLLKVEKLIK
;
A
#
# COMPACT_ATOMS: atom_id res chain seq x y z
N MET A 1 10.63 23.09 49.32
CA MET A 1 10.24 23.64 48.00
C MET A 1 10.20 22.57 46.90
N TYR A 2 11.21 21.72 46.72
CA TYR A 2 11.25 20.70 45.65
C TYR A 2 10.11 19.66 45.69
N LYS A 3 9.64 19.25 46.88
CA LYS A 3 8.54 18.26 47.03
C LYS A 3 7.21 18.73 46.37
N ASN A 4 6.92 20.03 46.45
CA ASN A 4 5.70 20.58 45.89
C ASN A 4 5.79 20.74 44.36
N ILE A 5 7.02 20.96 43.83
CA ILE A 5 7.26 21.05 42.37
C ILE A 5 7.13 19.68 41.73
N ILE A 6 7.66 18.62 42.36
CA ILE A 6 7.54 17.25 41.87
C ILE A 6 6.07 16.79 41.87
N SER A 7 5.31 17.14 42.90
CA SER A 7 3.86 16.83 42.94
C SER A 7 3.08 17.56 41.83
N LEU A 8 3.45 18.80 41.51
CA LEU A 8 2.80 19.58 40.46
C LEU A 8 3.13 19.01 39.06
N VAL A 9 4.36 18.56 38.82
CA VAL A 9 4.78 17.95 37.58
C VAL A 9 4.09 16.59 37.34
N ILE A 10 3.99 15.77 38.38
CA ILE A 10 3.27 14.50 38.31
C ILE A 10 1.78 14.73 38.03
N MET A 11 1.17 15.74 38.64
CA MET A 11 -0.24 16.09 38.42
C MET A 11 -0.47 16.64 37.01
N ALA A 12 0.49 17.36 36.41
CA ALA A 12 0.41 17.85 35.03
C ALA A 12 0.51 16.73 34.01
N CYS A 13 1.24 15.64 34.30
CA CYS A 13 1.32 14.49 33.39
C CYS A 13 0.01 13.69 33.31
N PHE A 14 -0.84 13.73 34.33
CA PHE A 14 -2.14 13.06 34.31
C PHE A 14 -3.22 13.86 33.55
N LEU A 15 -3.02 15.16 33.29
CA LEU A 15 -3.95 16.01 32.51
C LEU A 15 -3.76 15.91 30.99
N SER A 16 -2.73 15.20 30.54
CA SER A 16 -2.36 15.12 29.10
C SER A 16 -3.05 13.99 28.33
N CYS A 17 -3.99 13.25 28.92
CA CYS A 17 -4.79 12.28 28.16
C CYS A 17 -5.91 13.01 27.39
N ALA A 18 -5.57 13.70 26.29
CA ALA A 18 -6.54 14.07 25.28
C ALA A 18 -7.08 12.76 24.66
N GLY A 19 -8.26 12.33 25.12
CA GLY A 19 -8.90 11.13 24.62
C GLY A 19 -9.11 11.22 23.11
N LEU A 20 -8.70 10.20 22.36
CA LEU A 20 -8.92 10.12 20.92
C LEU A 20 -10.43 10.07 20.63
N PRO A 21 -10.97 10.94 19.75
CA PRO A 21 -12.37 10.87 19.33
C PRO A 21 -12.69 9.52 18.67
N ASN A 22 -13.92 9.03 18.82
CA ASN A 22 -14.38 7.81 18.13
C ASN A 22 -14.21 7.92 16.60
N ALA A 23 -14.31 9.12 16.04
CA ALA A 23 -14.05 9.41 14.62
C ALA A 23 -12.63 9.02 14.17
N THR A 24 -11.63 9.04 15.06
CA THR A 24 -10.25 8.64 14.76
C THR A 24 -10.14 7.15 14.41
N SER A 25 -10.92 6.31 15.08
CA SER A 25 -10.98 4.86 14.78
C SER A 25 -11.57 4.62 13.37
N SER A 26 -12.63 5.34 13.01
CA SER A 26 -13.23 5.24 11.68
C SER A 26 -12.29 5.77 10.60
N LEU A 27 -11.60 6.88 10.83
CA LEU A 27 -10.62 7.43 9.89
C LEU A 27 -9.46 6.45 9.67
N SER A 28 -8.94 5.87 10.74
CA SER A 28 -7.86 4.88 10.63
C SER A 28 -8.30 3.65 9.83
N LYS A 29 -9.54 3.17 10.04
CA LYS A 29 -10.09 2.07 9.25
C LYS A 29 -10.19 2.45 7.76
N ASN A 30 -10.69 3.64 7.43
CA ASN A 30 -10.79 4.10 6.05
C ASN A 30 -9.40 4.16 5.38
N VAL A 31 -8.36 4.59 6.11
CA VAL A 31 -6.98 4.60 5.58
C VAL A 31 -6.47 3.19 5.29
N ILE A 32 -6.84 2.21 6.12
CA ILE A 32 -6.48 0.80 5.89
C ILE A 32 -7.21 0.28 4.63
N ASP A 33 -8.52 0.48 4.55
CA ASP A 33 -9.35 0.03 3.44
C ASP A 33 -8.88 0.66 2.11
N GLU A 34 -8.51 1.94 2.12
CA GLU A 34 -7.94 2.63 0.96
C GLU A 34 -6.56 2.07 0.57
N GLY A 35 -5.72 1.76 1.55
CA GLY A 35 -4.43 1.10 1.32
C GLY A 35 -4.57 -0.26 0.65
N ASP A 36 -5.54 -1.06 1.09
CA ASP A 36 -5.88 -2.35 0.49
C ASP A 36 -6.35 -2.17 -0.97
N ALA A 37 -7.24 -1.22 -1.22
CA ALA A 37 -7.74 -0.92 -2.56
C ALA A 37 -6.62 -0.46 -3.51
N MET A 38 -5.74 0.43 -3.04
CA MET A 38 -4.57 0.88 -3.82
C MET A 38 -3.60 -0.26 -4.11
N HIS A 39 -3.38 -1.18 -3.15
CA HIS A 39 -2.53 -2.35 -3.38
C HIS A 39 -3.11 -3.24 -4.48
N GLN A 40 -4.41 -3.56 -4.44
CA GLN A 40 -5.08 -4.34 -5.47
C GLN A 40 -5.02 -3.66 -6.84
N LEU A 41 -5.20 -2.35 -6.89
CA LEU A 41 -5.07 -1.57 -8.12
C LEU A 41 -3.66 -1.68 -8.69
N ASN A 42 -2.62 -1.53 -7.86
CA ASN A 42 -1.23 -1.65 -8.31
C ASN A 42 -0.92 -3.04 -8.88
N ILE A 43 -1.40 -4.11 -8.24
CA ILE A 43 -1.27 -5.48 -8.76
C ILE A 43 -1.96 -5.62 -10.13
N SER A 44 -3.19 -5.11 -10.25
CA SER A 44 -3.95 -5.12 -11.51
C SER A 44 -3.22 -4.38 -12.64
N LEU A 45 -2.68 -3.20 -12.35
CA LEU A 45 -1.89 -2.41 -13.32
C LEU A 45 -0.62 -3.14 -13.76
N VAL A 46 0.06 -3.84 -12.85
CA VAL A 46 1.22 -4.68 -13.21
C VAL A 46 0.79 -5.81 -14.16
N HIS A 47 -0.31 -6.50 -13.87
CA HIS A 47 -0.82 -7.54 -14.76
C HIS A 47 -1.13 -6.98 -16.15
N GLN A 48 -1.89 -5.89 -16.23
CA GLN A 48 -2.24 -5.24 -17.50
C GLN A 48 -1.00 -4.81 -18.30
N LEU A 49 0.01 -4.23 -17.63
CA LEU A 49 1.26 -3.82 -18.28
C LEU A 49 2.00 -5.03 -18.89
N PHE A 50 2.04 -6.16 -18.18
CA PHE A 50 2.73 -7.34 -18.69
C PHE A 50 1.93 -8.07 -19.77
N ASP A 51 0.59 -8.02 -19.74
CA ASP A 51 -0.26 -8.52 -20.84
C ASP A 51 0.02 -7.74 -22.12
N GLU A 52 0.06 -6.41 -22.06
CA GLU A 52 0.44 -5.56 -23.19
C GLU A 52 1.86 -5.86 -23.70
N LYS A 53 2.83 -6.07 -22.80
CA LYS A 53 4.19 -6.45 -23.19
C LYS A 53 4.23 -7.80 -23.90
N ARG A 54 3.45 -8.79 -23.46
CA ARG A 54 3.33 -10.10 -24.11
C ARG A 54 2.73 -9.98 -25.52
N GLU A 55 1.72 -9.16 -25.70
CA GLU A 55 1.11 -8.89 -26.99
C GLU A 55 2.10 -8.22 -27.95
N ARG A 56 2.81 -7.18 -27.48
CA ARG A 56 3.88 -6.54 -28.25
C ARG A 56 5.01 -7.49 -28.61
N LEU A 57 5.37 -8.39 -27.71
CA LEU A 57 6.36 -9.44 -27.98
C LEU A 57 5.87 -10.38 -29.09
N ASN A 58 4.63 -10.86 -29.02
CA ASN A 58 4.06 -11.72 -30.07
C ASN A 58 4.05 -11.00 -31.43
N THR A 59 3.65 -9.75 -31.44
CA THR A 59 3.69 -8.91 -32.65
C THR A 59 5.11 -8.78 -33.19
N PHE A 60 6.11 -8.54 -32.34
CA PHE A 60 7.51 -8.49 -32.74
C PHE A 60 7.98 -9.83 -33.32
N ILE A 61 7.68 -10.96 -32.65
CA ILE A 61 8.05 -12.29 -33.14
C ILE A 61 7.43 -12.55 -34.50
N THR A 62 6.15 -12.25 -34.69
CA THR A 62 5.44 -12.51 -35.94
C THR A 62 5.91 -11.60 -37.06
N ASN A 63 6.02 -10.30 -36.83
CA ASN A 63 6.17 -9.30 -37.89
C ASN A 63 7.62 -8.92 -38.17
N LYS A 64 8.55 -9.19 -37.24
CA LYS A 64 9.96 -8.81 -37.43
C LYS A 64 10.91 -9.99 -37.29
N TYR A 65 10.83 -10.74 -36.19
CA TYR A 65 11.78 -11.82 -35.93
C TYR A 65 11.63 -12.99 -36.90
N THR A 66 10.40 -13.46 -37.11
CA THR A 66 10.12 -14.58 -38.04
C THR A 66 10.56 -14.28 -39.48
N PRO A 67 10.21 -13.14 -40.08
CA PRO A 67 10.69 -12.80 -41.44
C PRO A 67 12.23 -12.70 -41.52
N ALA A 68 12.87 -12.16 -40.49
CA ALA A 68 14.33 -12.06 -40.43
C ALA A 68 15.00 -13.43 -40.40
N ILE A 69 14.47 -14.37 -39.58
CA ILE A 69 14.97 -15.75 -39.54
C ILE A 69 14.76 -16.46 -40.85
N ILE A 70 13.58 -16.32 -41.51
CA ILE A 70 13.30 -16.91 -42.80
C ILE A 70 14.30 -16.38 -43.85
N LYS A 71 14.50 -15.06 -43.91
CA LYS A 71 15.44 -14.43 -44.86
C LYS A 71 16.87 -14.91 -44.61
N ASN A 72 17.30 -14.98 -43.37
CA ASN A 72 18.63 -15.50 -43.04
C ASN A 72 18.79 -16.96 -43.42
N TYR A 73 17.79 -17.79 -43.20
CA TYR A 73 17.81 -19.20 -43.59
C TYR A 73 17.88 -19.34 -45.11
N GLN A 74 17.06 -18.57 -45.86
CA GLN A 74 17.08 -18.54 -47.32
C GLN A 74 18.46 -18.18 -47.90
N SER A 75 19.18 -17.25 -47.26
CA SER A 75 20.52 -16.83 -47.70
C SER A 75 21.60 -17.91 -47.47
N LEU A 76 21.32 -18.93 -46.68
CA LEU A 76 22.23 -20.03 -46.41
C LEU A 76 21.95 -21.25 -47.29
N LEU A 77 20.83 -21.28 -48.04
CA LEU A 77 20.49 -22.38 -48.90
C LEU A 77 21.25 -22.28 -50.26
N PRO A 78 21.65 -23.41 -50.87
CA PRO A 78 22.19 -23.41 -52.20
C PRO A 78 21.22 -22.79 -53.22
N GLN A 79 21.74 -22.23 -54.31
CA GLN A 79 20.91 -21.54 -55.32
C GLN A 79 20.03 -22.48 -56.17
N ASP A 80 20.38 -23.78 -56.18
CA ASP A 80 19.72 -24.82 -56.96
C ASP A 80 18.69 -25.65 -56.13
N VAL A 81 18.33 -25.19 -54.96
CA VAL A 81 17.35 -25.90 -54.06
C VAL A 81 15.96 -25.84 -54.65
N ASP A 82 15.29 -26.98 -54.78
CA ASP A 82 13.84 -27.00 -55.01
C ASP A 82 13.08 -26.69 -53.70
N TYR A 83 12.62 -25.43 -53.60
CA TYR A 83 11.90 -24.94 -52.45
C TYR A 83 10.59 -25.72 -52.18
N LYS A 84 9.99 -26.36 -53.16
CA LYS A 84 8.75 -27.11 -52.94
C LYS A 84 9.02 -28.42 -52.20
N GLU A 85 10.09 -29.10 -52.56
CA GLU A 85 10.50 -30.38 -51.89
C GLU A 85 11.10 -30.08 -50.50
N GLU A 86 11.88 -29.03 -50.37
CA GLU A 86 12.57 -28.68 -49.12
C GLU A 86 11.71 -27.89 -48.14
N LEU A 87 10.53 -27.40 -48.49
CA LEU A 87 9.67 -26.58 -47.63
C LEU A 87 9.36 -27.26 -46.26
N PRO A 88 9.04 -28.57 -46.18
CA PRO A 88 8.82 -29.24 -44.89
C PRO A 88 10.05 -29.21 -43.98
N ASN A 89 11.23 -29.40 -44.55
CA ASN A 89 12.50 -29.41 -43.84
C ASN A 89 12.85 -28.01 -43.33
N ILE A 90 12.64 -26.99 -44.19
CA ILE A 90 12.83 -25.59 -43.85
C ILE A 90 11.92 -25.17 -42.70
N ILE A 91 10.63 -25.49 -42.77
CA ILE A 91 9.65 -25.22 -41.72
C ILE A 91 10.02 -25.95 -40.44
N GLY A 92 10.38 -27.24 -40.55
CA GLY A 92 10.81 -28.06 -39.41
C GLY A 92 12.05 -27.52 -38.68
N ALA A 93 12.97 -26.86 -39.43
CA ALA A 93 14.15 -26.23 -38.84
C ALA A 93 13.87 -24.85 -38.22
N ILE A 94 13.01 -24.05 -38.85
CA ILE A 94 12.76 -22.65 -38.47
C ILE A 94 11.78 -22.55 -37.29
N ILE A 95 10.68 -23.29 -37.30
CA ILE A 95 9.63 -23.21 -36.28
C ILE A 95 10.17 -23.42 -34.85
N PRO A 96 10.99 -24.44 -34.58
CA PRO A 96 11.55 -24.64 -33.24
C PRO A 96 12.44 -23.50 -32.78
N VAL A 97 13.16 -22.82 -33.69
CA VAL A 97 14.00 -21.66 -33.38
C VAL A 97 13.13 -20.47 -32.95
N ILE A 98 12.06 -20.20 -33.73
CA ILE A 98 11.12 -19.12 -33.44
C ILE A 98 10.41 -19.37 -32.11
N ASN A 99 9.89 -20.59 -31.90
CA ASN A 99 9.18 -20.94 -30.69
C ASN A 99 10.09 -20.84 -29.45
N ARG A 100 11.29 -21.38 -29.52
CA ARG A 100 12.29 -21.28 -28.44
C ARG A 100 12.57 -19.83 -28.04
N LYS A 101 12.69 -18.94 -29.04
CA LYS A 101 12.92 -17.51 -28.77
C LYS A 101 11.70 -16.85 -28.15
N ARG A 102 10.49 -17.15 -28.66
CA ARG A 102 9.23 -16.67 -28.08
C ARG A 102 9.09 -17.10 -26.64
N ASP A 103 9.24 -18.39 -26.38
CA ASP A 103 9.06 -18.99 -25.04
C ASP A 103 10.07 -18.41 -24.05
N SER A 104 11.35 -18.30 -24.44
CA SER A 104 12.38 -17.69 -23.60
C SER A 104 12.08 -16.24 -23.22
N LEU A 105 11.53 -15.45 -24.15
CA LEU A 105 11.18 -14.05 -23.86
C LEU A 105 9.88 -13.95 -23.05
N GLN A 106 8.92 -14.83 -23.28
CA GLN A 106 7.70 -14.90 -22.44
C GLN A 106 8.01 -15.31 -21.01
N ASP A 107 8.89 -16.31 -20.83
CA ASP A 107 9.36 -16.72 -19.50
C ASP A 107 10.08 -15.61 -18.77
N LEU A 108 10.89 -14.82 -19.48
CA LEU A 108 11.55 -13.66 -18.89
C LEU A 108 10.53 -12.62 -18.40
N LEU A 109 9.52 -12.30 -19.23
CA LEU A 109 8.44 -11.39 -18.84
C LEU A 109 7.66 -11.91 -17.64
N LEU A 110 7.35 -13.21 -17.63
CA LEU A 110 6.64 -13.84 -16.51
C LEU A 110 7.44 -13.73 -15.20
N LYS A 111 8.73 -14.06 -15.23
CA LYS A 111 9.61 -13.93 -14.07
C LYS A 111 9.69 -12.50 -13.54
N GLN A 112 9.82 -11.52 -14.45
CA GLN A 112 9.83 -10.10 -14.06
C GLN A 112 8.50 -9.67 -13.42
N GLN A 113 7.36 -10.10 -14.00
CA GLN A 113 6.03 -9.84 -13.43
C GLN A 113 5.91 -10.42 -12.03
N GLN A 114 6.27 -11.69 -11.86
CA GLN A 114 6.21 -12.38 -10.56
C GLN A 114 7.09 -11.69 -9.51
N GLN A 115 8.29 -11.25 -9.90
CA GLN A 115 9.18 -10.54 -8.98
C GLN A 115 8.61 -9.19 -8.54
N ILE A 116 8.02 -8.41 -9.46
CA ILE A 116 7.39 -7.13 -9.12
C ILE A 116 6.18 -7.37 -8.20
N VAL A 117 5.30 -8.31 -8.53
CA VAL A 117 4.14 -8.66 -7.70
C VAL A 117 4.58 -9.13 -6.31
N SER A 118 5.60 -9.98 -6.23
CA SER A 118 6.16 -10.43 -4.95
C SER A 118 6.69 -9.28 -4.10
N ASN A 119 7.42 -8.34 -4.71
CA ASN A 119 7.94 -7.16 -4.01
C ASN A 119 6.80 -6.25 -3.51
N LEU A 120 5.77 -6.01 -4.34
CA LEU A 120 4.59 -5.25 -3.95
C LEU A 120 3.88 -5.89 -2.76
N ASN A 121 3.68 -7.21 -2.79
CA ASN A 121 3.06 -7.95 -1.70
C ASN A 121 3.89 -7.88 -0.41
N THR A 122 5.21 -8.03 -0.51
CA THR A 122 6.12 -7.94 0.66
C THR A 122 6.06 -6.56 1.31
N ASN A 123 6.10 -5.50 0.50
CA ASN A 123 5.99 -4.13 0.99
C ASN A 123 4.62 -3.87 1.63
N PHE A 124 3.55 -4.38 1.01
CA PHE A 124 2.20 -4.24 1.52
C PHE A 124 1.99 -4.98 2.85
N ILE A 125 2.56 -6.16 3.04
CA ILE A 125 2.52 -6.88 4.33
C ILE A 125 3.11 -6.02 5.47
N SER A 126 4.20 -5.33 5.20
CA SER A 126 4.83 -4.42 6.18
C SER A 126 3.92 -3.23 6.51
N TYR A 127 3.31 -2.63 5.49
CA TYR A 127 2.30 -1.57 5.66
C TYR A 127 1.09 -2.06 6.46
N ALA A 128 0.52 -3.20 6.10
CA ALA A 128 -0.64 -3.78 6.77
C ALA A 128 -0.37 -4.10 8.25
N LYS A 129 0.82 -4.59 8.59
CA LYS A 129 1.23 -4.81 9.99
C LYS A 129 1.32 -3.51 10.78
N ALA A 130 1.91 -2.47 10.18
CA ALA A 130 2.05 -1.17 10.83
C ALA A 130 0.67 -0.52 11.07
N THR A 131 -0.21 -0.55 10.08
CA THR A 131 -1.57 0.02 10.18
C THR A 131 -2.45 -0.75 11.16
N ALA A 132 -2.35 -2.08 11.20
CA ALA A 132 -3.05 -2.91 12.20
C ALA A 132 -2.59 -2.59 13.63
N SER A 133 -1.28 -2.40 13.84
CA SER A 133 -0.73 -2.00 15.14
C SER A 133 -1.23 -0.62 15.55
N LEU A 134 -1.26 0.32 14.64
CA LEU A 134 -1.81 1.67 14.86
C LEU A 134 -3.31 1.60 15.20
N GLN A 135 -4.10 0.82 14.46
CA GLN A 135 -5.52 0.64 14.73
C GLN A 135 -5.76 0.06 16.13
N ASN A 136 -4.95 -0.93 16.54
CA ASN A 136 -5.04 -1.50 17.89
C ASN A 136 -4.72 -0.47 18.98
N LEU A 137 -3.73 0.39 18.75
CA LEU A 137 -3.39 1.48 19.66
C LEU A 137 -4.53 2.49 19.77
N ILE A 138 -5.11 2.91 18.64
CA ILE A 138 -6.26 3.81 18.59
C ILE A 138 -7.45 3.22 19.32
N ASN A 139 -7.79 1.96 19.05
CA ASN A 139 -8.90 1.26 19.71
C ASN A 139 -8.70 1.16 21.22
N SER A 140 -7.46 0.94 21.65
CA SER A 140 -7.12 0.92 23.09
C SER A 140 -7.30 2.28 23.74
N ALA A 141 -6.86 3.35 23.08
CA ALA A 141 -7.03 4.72 23.56
C ALA A 141 -8.51 5.13 23.62
N VAL A 142 -9.33 4.74 22.63
CA VAL A 142 -10.78 4.95 22.64
C VAL A 142 -11.45 4.21 23.80
N LYS A 143 -11.03 2.97 24.09
CA LYS A 143 -11.55 2.21 25.23
C LYS A 143 -11.24 2.88 26.56
N VAL A 144 -10.03 3.42 26.72
CA VAL A 144 -9.64 4.17 27.94
C VAL A 144 -10.52 5.41 28.08
N LYS A 145 -10.74 6.16 27.01
CA LYS A 145 -11.63 7.33 27.04
C LYS A 145 -13.05 6.96 27.44
N ASN A 146 -13.63 5.90 26.88
CA ASN A 146 -14.98 5.46 27.22
C ASN A 146 -15.08 5.02 28.70
N ALA A 147 -14.02 4.39 29.22
CA ALA A 147 -13.96 4.03 30.66
C ALA A 147 -13.90 5.27 31.56
N GLU A 148 -13.14 6.30 31.13
CA GLU A 148 -13.07 7.59 31.82
C GLU A 148 -14.42 8.33 31.82
N GLU A 149 -15.11 8.40 30.66
CA GLU A 149 -16.44 8.98 30.53
C GLU A 149 -17.47 8.29 31.45
N ASN A 150 -17.41 6.95 31.53
CA ASN A 150 -18.27 6.18 32.46
C ASN A 150 -17.97 6.48 33.92
N ALA A 151 -16.69 6.60 34.28
CA ALA A 151 -16.28 6.98 35.64
C ALA A 151 -16.74 8.40 35.99
N LEU A 152 -16.57 9.36 35.08
CA LEU A 152 -17.04 10.75 35.23
C LEU A 152 -18.57 10.83 35.37
N SER A 153 -19.29 10.02 34.59
CA SER A 153 -20.75 9.91 34.74
C SER A 153 -21.16 9.39 36.10
N GLY A 154 -20.45 8.37 36.62
CA GLY A 154 -20.66 7.87 38.00
C GLY A 154 -20.40 8.94 39.05
N ILE A 155 -19.31 9.71 38.92
CA ILE A 155 -18.99 10.82 39.84
C ILE A 155 -20.08 11.90 39.78
N ASN A 156 -20.57 12.25 38.56
CA ASN A 156 -21.65 13.21 38.41
C ASN A 156 -22.93 12.77 39.10
N GLN A 157 -23.28 11.50 39.07
CA GLN A 157 -24.43 10.93 39.78
C GLN A 157 -24.23 11.05 41.30
N LEU A 158 -23.04 10.77 41.78
CA LEU A 158 -22.70 10.82 43.24
C LEU A 158 -22.66 12.27 43.77
N THR A 159 -22.27 13.22 42.94
CA THR A 159 -22.15 14.67 43.31
C THR A 159 -23.43 15.46 43.03
N GLY A 160 -24.52 14.82 42.59
CA GLY A 160 -25.78 15.48 42.29
C GLY A 160 -25.66 16.47 41.13
N SER A 161 -24.79 16.18 40.15
CA SER A 161 -24.57 16.97 38.93
C SER A 161 -24.08 18.43 39.17
N LYS A 162 -23.52 18.71 40.33
CA LYS A 162 -22.97 20.06 40.62
C LYS A 162 -21.76 20.44 39.78
N ILE A 163 -21.07 19.45 39.23
CA ILE A 163 -19.89 19.65 38.38
C ILE A 163 -20.18 19.02 37.01
N ASN A 164 -20.38 19.84 35.97
CA ASN A 164 -20.60 19.33 34.64
C ASN A 164 -19.26 19.17 33.88
N PHE A 165 -18.59 18.03 34.12
CA PHE A 165 -17.34 17.67 33.48
C PHE A 165 -17.45 17.63 31.97
N LYS A 166 -18.57 17.14 31.41
CA LYS A 166 -18.83 17.09 29.96
C LYS A 166 -18.85 18.48 29.30
N GLN A 167 -19.31 19.49 30.03
CA GLN A 167 -19.28 20.88 29.55
C GLN A 167 -17.87 21.48 29.58
N ILE A 168 -17.05 21.07 30.55
CA ILE A 168 -15.64 21.49 30.64
C ILE A 168 -14.85 20.85 29.51
N GLU A 169 -15.04 19.57 29.24
CA GLU A 169 -14.40 18.83 28.16
C GLU A 169 -14.79 19.41 26.77
N GLY A 170 -16.06 19.66 26.51
CA GLY A 170 -16.52 20.30 25.26
C GLY A 170 -15.96 21.71 25.04
N LYS A 171 -15.70 22.47 26.10
CA LYS A 171 -15.00 23.77 26.00
C LYS A 171 -13.53 23.59 25.66
N LEU A 172 -12.87 22.57 26.25
CA LEU A 172 -11.47 22.24 25.99
C LEU A 172 -11.30 21.81 24.52
N ASP A 173 -12.14 20.90 24.05
CA ASP A 173 -12.16 20.43 22.66
C ASP A 173 -12.41 21.59 21.67
N SER A 174 -13.31 22.51 22.02
CA SER A 174 -13.56 23.71 21.24
C SER A 174 -12.34 24.64 21.17
N ILE A 175 -11.56 24.75 22.23
CA ILE A 175 -10.31 25.53 22.26
C ILE A 175 -9.24 24.84 21.43
N LEU A 176 -9.07 23.53 21.56
CA LEU A 176 -8.09 22.75 20.80
C LEU A 176 -8.41 22.76 19.30
N ASN A 177 -9.67 22.66 18.91
CA ASN A 177 -10.10 22.75 17.51
C ASN A 177 -9.96 24.17 16.94
N LYS A 178 -10.17 25.22 17.75
CA LYS A 178 -10.00 26.63 17.32
C LYS A 178 -8.54 27.04 17.17
N THR A 179 -7.61 26.41 17.87
CA THR A 179 -6.17 26.69 17.72
C THR A 179 -5.55 26.12 16.45
N GLY A 180 -6.34 25.45 15.61
CA GLY A 180 -5.93 25.12 14.23
C GLY A 180 -4.70 24.21 14.15
N LEU A 181 -4.50 23.34 15.13
CA LEU A 181 -3.56 22.22 15.02
C LEU A 181 -4.19 21.14 14.14
N GLY A 182 -4.50 21.53 12.89
CA GLY A 182 -4.86 20.56 11.86
C GLY A 182 -3.70 19.62 11.57
N MET A 183 -4.00 18.44 11.04
CA MET A 183 -3.05 17.41 10.61
C MET A 183 -1.85 17.99 9.84
N ASP A 184 -2.06 19.06 9.08
CA ASP A 184 -1.01 19.77 8.31
C ASP A 184 0.10 20.38 9.18
N LYS A 185 -0.18 20.70 10.45
CA LYS A 185 0.85 21.20 11.38
C LYS A 185 1.62 20.06 12.06
N LEU A 186 0.98 18.91 12.32
CA LEU A 186 1.67 17.72 12.79
C LEU A 186 2.65 17.20 11.74
N LEU A 187 2.28 17.20 10.47
CA LEU A 187 3.18 16.81 9.36
C LEU A 187 4.33 17.80 9.15
N LYS A 188 4.20 19.06 9.56
CA LYS A 188 5.31 20.03 9.52
C LYS A 188 6.31 19.86 10.65
N VAL A 189 5.91 19.34 11.81
CA VAL A 189 6.81 19.03 12.93
C VAL A 189 7.75 17.87 12.59
N GLU A 190 7.29 16.89 11.84
CA GLU A 190 8.11 15.77 11.39
C GLU A 190 9.27 16.20 10.46
N LYS A 191 9.13 17.30 9.73
CA LYS A 191 10.19 17.90 8.90
C LYS A 191 11.25 18.69 9.68
N LEU A 192 11.03 18.99 10.95
CA LEU A 192 11.96 19.74 11.79
C LEU A 192 12.84 18.85 12.67
N ILE A 193 12.62 17.54 12.65
CA ILE A 193 13.36 16.53 13.44
C ILE A 193 14.35 15.73 12.55
N LYS A 194 14.51 16.10 11.29
CA LYS A 194 15.55 15.55 10.40
C LYS A 194 16.73 16.49 10.26
#